data_466aa17cbe8990dd04c2bce3db951650
#
_entry.id   466aa17cbe8990dd04c2bce3db951650
#
_cell.length_a   1.000
_cell.length_b   1.000
_cell.length_c   1.000
_cell.angle_alpha   90.00
_cell.angle_beta   90.00
_cell.angle_gamma   90.00
#
_symmetry.space_group_name_H-M   'P 1'
#
loop_
_entity.id
_entity.type
_entity.pdbx_description
1 polymer ?
#
loop_
_entity_poly.entity_id
_entity_poly.type
_entity_poly.pdbx_seq_one_letter_code
_entity_poly.pdbx_strand_id
1 'polypeptide(L)'
;AAKGLEGRKGVLWWEILRILEAKMPDYALLENVDRLLKSPTSQRGRDFAVMLASLDNLGYVVEWRDFAASDYGFPQRRKRVYILAHAPGTQGHAALMGETSPKEWLEGSGVLARAFPIKPLEAFFGLPSFNLRSKPGDNLADITQGFKPGKGGLSRFERAGVMMGGTVWTTRVTSEYDGPTQNLEDVLVKPGKIDDEFIINPSDMLREKGWVYLKGAKSEPRKGTDGFTYDYKEGPITFPDALDRPSRTIVTGEGGLTPSRFKHVVEFRPTKGQVTRLNLRNE
;
A
#
# COMPACT_ATOMS: atom_id res chain seq x y z
N ALA A 1 -17.16 6.23 1.99
CA ALA A 1 -16.03 5.92 2.89
C ALA A 1 -15.76 4.42 2.87
N ALA A 2 -14.49 4.01 2.98
CA ALA A 2 -14.13 2.59 3.04
C ALA A 2 -14.63 2.02 4.38
N LYS A 3 -15.46 0.97 4.33
CA LYS A 3 -16.07 0.34 5.52
C LYS A 3 -15.13 -0.64 6.25
N GLY A 4 -13.86 -0.73 5.85
CA GLY A 4 -12.89 -1.61 6.48
C GLY A 4 -13.33 -3.08 6.50
N LEU A 5 -13.11 -3.78 7.61
CA LEU A 5 -13.53 -5.18 7.80
C LEU A 5 -15.06 -5.40 7.74
N GLU A 6 -15.85 -4.36 7.94
CA GLU A 6 -17.32 -4.41 7.84
C GLU A 6 -17.82 -4.29 6.38
N GLY A 7 -16.94 -3.95 5.45
CA GLY A 7 -17.26 -3.81 4.03
C GLY A 7 -17.23 -5.14 3.27
N ARG A 8 -17.90 -5.21 2.11
CA ARG A 8 -17.94 -6.40 1.24
C ARG A 8 -16.58 -7.03 0.94
N LYS A 9 -15.52 -6.24 0.85
CA LYS A 9 -14.14 -6.72 0.66
C LYS A 9 -13.47 -7.12 1.97
N GLY A 10 -13.89 -6.56 3.10
CA GLY A 10 -13.38 -6.90 4.43
C GLY A 10 -13.78 -8.28 4.90
N VAL A 11 -14.90 -8.80 4.38
CA VAL A 11 -15.37 -10.17 4.66
C VAL A 11 -14.34 -11.23 4.25
N LEU A 12 -13.51 -10.96 3.23
CA LEU A 12 -12.45 -11.88 2.80
C LEU A 12 -11.42 -12.18 3.90
N TRP A 13 -11.23 -11.28 4.85
CA TRP A 13 -10.36 -11.54 5.99
C TRP A 13 -10.82 -12.76 6.81
N TRP A 14 -12.10 -12.86 7.03
CA TRP A 14 -12.66 -13.96 7.82
C TRP A 14 -12.54 -15.31 7.11
N GLU A 15 -12.61 -15.31 5.77
CA GLU A 15 -12.33 -16.51 4.98
C GLU A 15 -10.86 -16.91 5.04
N ILE A 16 -9.96 -15.96 4.98
CA ILE A 16 -8.52 -16.20 5.18
C ILE A 16 -8.28 -16.78 6.57
N LEU A 17 -8.85 -16.17 7.60
CA LEU A 17 -8.71 -16.65 8.98
C LEU A 17 -9.22 -18.08 9.16
N ARG A 18 -10.39 -18.41 8.59
CA ARG A 18 -10.95 -19.76 8.59
C ARG A 18 -10.01 -20.79 7.94
N ILE A 19 -9.33 -20.41 6.85
CA ILE A 19 -8.34 -21.27 6.19
C ILE A 19 -7.11 -21.44 7.08
N LEU A 20 -6.62 -20.36 7.68
CA LEU A 20 -5.46 -20.41 8.58
C LEU A 20 -5.75 -21.29 9.80
N GLU A 21 -6.93 -21.15 10.40
CA GLU A 21 -7.37 -21.98 11.53
C GLU A 21 -7.45 -23.48 11.16
N ALA A 22 -8.01 -23.78 9.98
CA ALA A 22 -8.19 -25.17 9.54
C ALA A 22 -6.90 -25.85 9.08
N LYS A 23 -5.91 -25.09 8.57
CA LYS A 23 -4.70 -25.61 7.94
C LYS A 23 -3.42 -25.36 8.74
N MET A 24 -3.42 -24.37 9.59
CA MET A 24 -2.26 -23.97 10.39
C MET A 24 -0.93 -24.00 9.59
N PRO A 25 -0.86 -23.29 8.44
CA PRO A 25 0.38 -23.29 7.65
C PRO A 25 1.53 -22.69 8.44
N ASP A 26 2.74 -23.19 8.24
CA ASP A 26 3.95 -22.70 8.89
C ASP A 26 4.15 -21.19 8.68
N TYR A 27 3.80 -20.72 7.49
CA TYR A 27 3.92 -19.31 7.10
C TYR A 27 2.69 -18.84 6.34
N ALA A 28 2.27 -17.63 6.63
CA ALA A 28 1.24 -16.93 5.82
C ALA A 28 1.75 -15.55 5.42
N LEU A 29 1.95 -15.35 4.11
CA LEU A 29 2.32 -14.06 3.55
C LEU A 29 1.09 -13.40 2.93
N LEU A 30 0.73 -12.24 3.44
CA LEU A 30 -0.43 -11.46 3.02
C LEU A 30 0.01 -10.11 2.44
N GLU A 31 -0.66 -9.65 1.39
CA GLU A 31 -0.46 -8.33 0.79
C GLU A 31 -1.74 -7.51 0.88
N ASN A 32 -1.60 -6.23 1.21
CA ASN A 32 -2.71 -5.29 1.17
C ASN A 32 -2.24 -3.87 0.84
N VAL A 33 -3.19 -2.98 0.59
CA VAL A 33 -2.88 -1.55 0.44
C VAL A 33 -2.38 -0.97 1.78
N ASP A 34 -1.48 0.01 1.70
CA ASP A 34 -0.91 0.71 2.87
C ASP A 34 -1.97 1.33 3.79
N ARG A 35 -3.14 1.65 3.24
CA ARG A 35 -4.28 2.17 4.01
C ARG A 35 -4.80 1.21 5.08
N LEU A 36 -4.53 -0.09 4.97
CA LEU A 36 -4.92 -1.08 5.99
C LEU A 36 -4.41 -0.67 7.37
N LEU A 37 -3.16 -0.19 7.47
CA LEU A 37 -2.58 0.29 8.73
C LEU A 37 -3.33 1.47 9.37
N LYS A 38 -4.25 2.09 8.62
CA LYS A 38 -5.02 3.29 9.02
C LYS A 38 -6.53 3.11 8.88
N SER A 39 -7.00 1.88 8.69
CA SER A 39 -8.41 1.55 8.49
C SER A 39 -9.10 1.22 9.84
N PRO A 40 -10.36 1.61 10.03
CA PRO A 40 -11.16 2.55 9.25
C PRO A 40 -10.80 4.01 9.56
N THR A 41 -11.34 4.96 8.80
CA THR A 41 -11.06 6.39 9.01
C THR A 41 -11.57 6.90 10.36
N SER A 42 -12.69 6.37 10.83
CA SER A 42 -13.33 6.75 12.11
C SER A 42 -12.56 6.25 13.34
N GLN A 43 -11.78 5.17 13.21
CA GLN A 43 -11.04 4.53 14.31
C GLN A 43 -9.73 3.95 13.78
N ARG A 44 -8.82 4.86 13.42
CA ARG A 44 -7.63 4.54 12.63
C ARG A 44 -6.75 3.47 13.25
N GLY A 45 -6.58 2.36 12.51
CA GLY A 45 -5.78 1.21 12.89
C GLY A 45 -6.58 0.05 13.48
N ARG A 46 -7.87 0.23 13.81
CA ARG A 46 -8.72 -0.81 14.39
C ARG A 46 -8.73 -2.10 13.57
N ASP A 47 -8.94 -2.00 12.28
CA ASP A 47 -9.05 -3.19 11.43
C ASP A 47 -7.76 -4.01 11.41
N PHE A 48 -6.63 -3.35 11.37
CA PHE A 48 -5.34 -4.04 11.44
C PHE A 48 -5.09 -4.64 12.83
N ALA A 49 -5.51 -3.96 13.91
CA ALA A 49 -5.45 -4.53 15.25
C ALA A 49 -6.27 -5.81 15.39
N VAL A 50 -7.49 -5.84 14.82
CA VAL A 50 -8.35 -7.04 14.80
C VAL A 50 -7.69 -8.17 14.00
N MET A 51 -7.09 -7.87 12.85
CA MET A 51 -6.35 -8.87 12.07
C MET A 51 -5.18 -9.47 12.86
N LEU A 52 -4.36 -8.64 13.49
CA LEU A 52 -3.24 -9.10 14.31
C LEU A 52 -3.72 -9.93 15.51
N ALA A 53 -4.77 -9.49 16.20
CA ALA A 53 -5.34 -10.23 17.32
C ALA A 53 -5.94 -11.58 16.90
N SER A 54 -6.51 -11.65 15.69
CA SER A 54 -6.98 -12.92 15.12
C SER A 54 -5.84 -13.91 14.89
N LEU A 55 -4.70 -13.43 14.37
CA LEU A 55 -3.51 -14.25 14.18
C LEU A 55 -2.88 -14.66 15.52
N ASP A 56 -2.85 -13.75 16.50
CA ASP A 56 -2.39 -14.02 17.86
C ASP A 56 -3.21 -15.10 18.54
N ASN A 57 -4.55 -15.11 18.35
CA ASN A 57 -5.42 -16.17 18.85
C ASN A 57 -5.09 -17.57 18.30
N LEU A 58 -4.51 -17.64 17.09
CA LEU A 58 -4.01 -18.87 16.48
C LEU A 58 -2.56 -19.17 16.86
N GLY A 59 -1.94 -18.35 17.70
CA GLY A 59 -0.57 -18.51 18.17
C GLY A 59 0.50 -18.00 17.19
N TYR A 60 0.14 -17.34 16.09
CA TYR A 60 1.12 -16.77 15.19
C TYR A 60 1.83 -15.55 15.81
N VAL A 61 3.13 -15.45 15.57
CA VAL A 61 3.86 -14.18 15.65
C VAL A 61 3.85 -13.54 14.26
N VAL A 62 3.83 -12.21 14.20
CA VAL A 62 3.58 -11.50 12.93
C VAL A 62 4.58 -10.37 12.77
N GLU A 63 5.20 -10.27 11.60
CA GLU A 63 5.93 -9.08 11.18
C GLU A 63 5.24 -8.42 9.99
N TRP A 64 5.34 -7.10 9.86
CA TRP A 64 4.84 -6.38 8.69
C TRP A 64 5.76 -5.27 8.26
N ARG A 65 5.65 -4.93 6.95
CA ARG A 65 6.36 -3.81 6.36
C ARG A 65 5.55 -3.15 5.25
N ASP A 66 5.51 -1.83 5.29
CA ASP A 66 4.92 -0.98 4.27
C ASP A 66 6.02 -0.30 3.46
N PHE A 67 6.10 -0.61 2.16
CA PHE A 67 7.05 0.00 1.23
C PHE A 67 6.46 0.11 -0.18
N ALA A 68 7.05 0.95 -1.01
CA ALA A 68 6.78 1.01 -2.43
C ALA A 68 7.81 0.17 -3.21
N ALA A 69 7.40 -0.42 -4.33
CA ALA A 69 8.32 -1.17 -5.19
C ALA A 69 9.51 -0.31 -5.65
N SER A 70 9.25 0.98 -5.92
CA SER A 70 10.30 1.95 -6.26
C SER A 70 11.33 2.19 -5.16
N ASP A 71 11.00 1.90 -3.90
CA ASP A 71 11.94 2.02 -2.79
C ASP A 71 13.09 0.99 -2.89
N TYR A 72 12.92 -0.02 -3.76
CA TYR A 72 13.89 -1.10 -4.03
C TYR A 72 14.20 -1.25 -5.53
N GLY A 73 14.23 -0.13 -6.24
CA GLY A 73 14.73 -0.05 -7.62
C GLY A 73 13.72 -0.35 -8.72
N PHE A 74 12.50 -0.75 -8.43
CA PHE A 74 11.48 -1.04 -9.45
C PHE A 74 10.86 0.23 -10.05
N PRO A 75 10.46 0.21 -11.33
CA PRO A 75 9.96 1.39 -12.04
C PRO A 75 8.53 1.79 -11.69
N GLN A 76 8.02 1.39 -10.51
CA GLN A 76 6.65 1.70 -10.09
C GLN A 76 6.54 2.08 -8.61
N ARG A 77 5.87 3.19 -8.30
CA ARG A 77 5.58 3.65 -6.93
C ARG A 77 4.36 2.93 -6.33
N ARG A 78 4.32 1.59 -6.46
CA ARG A 78 3.25 0.76 -5.90
C ARG A 78 3.52 0.47 -4.44
N LYS A 79 2.81 1.18 -3.57
CA LYS A 79 2.97 1.04 -2.12
C LYS A 79 2.02 -0.01 -1.55
N ARG A 80 2.58 -0.95 -0.77
CA ARG A 80 1.84 -2.05 -0.17
C ARG A 80 2.38 -2.40 1.21
N VAL A 81 1.48 -2.87 2.08
CA VAL A 81 1.87 -3.52 3.31
C VAL A 81 1.95 -5.04 3.08
N TYR A 82 3.08 -5.60 3.42
CA TYR A 82 3.31 -7.04 3.46
C TYR A 82 3.27 -7.48 4.92
N ILE A 83 2.56 -8.57 5.20
CA ILE A 83 2.34 -9.10 6.53
C ILE A 83 2.74 -10.57 6.48
N LEU A 84 3.74 -10.94 7.27
CA LEU A 84 4.24 -12.32 7.35
C LEU A 84 3.95 -12.86 8.75
N ALA A 85 3.14 -13.91 8.80
CA ALA A 85 2.83 -14.64 10.02
C ALA A 85 3.63 -15.93 10.09
N HIS A 86 4.20 -16.23 11.25
CA HIS A 86 5.00 -17.42 11.54
C HIS A 86 4.26 -18.26 12.58
N ALA A 87 3.94 -19.51 12.24
CA ALA A 87 3.23 -20.43 13.13
C ALA A 87 4.13 -20.92 14.29
N PRO A 88 3.55 -21.37 15.40
CA PRO A 88 4.28 -22.06 16.45
C PRO A 88 5.10 -23.24 15.87
N GLY A 89 6.33 -23.40 16.37
CA GLY A 89 7.26 -24.42 15.90
C GLY A 89 8.15 -24.00 14.73
N THR A 90 7.87 -22.89 14.06
CA THR A 90 8.77 -22.35 13.03
C THR A 90 9.97 -21.63 13.63
N GLN A 91 11.06 -21.54 12.85
CA GLN A 91 12.28 -20.85 13.27
C GLN A 91 12.02 -19.37 13.57
N GLY A 92 11.21 -18.69 12.77
CA GLY A 92 10.86 -17.27 12.98
C GLY A 92 10.05 -17.05 14.26
N HIS A 93 9.08 -17.95 14.54
CA HIS A 93 8.33 -17.92 15.78
C HIS A 93 9.25 -18.14 17.00
N ALA A 94 10.09 -19.17 16.97
CA ALA A 94 11.03 -19.48 18.06
C ALA A 94 12.00 -18.32 18.33
N ALA A 95 12.53 -17.70 17.27
CA ALA A 95 13.44 -16.55 17.41
C ALA A 95 12.76 -15.36 18.08
N LEU A 96 11.54 -14.99 17.65
CA LEU A 96 10.81 -13.86 18.24
C LEU A 96 10.31 -14.11 19.65
N MET A 97 9.92 -15.35 19.97
CA MET A 97 9.50 -15.73 21.33
C MET A 97 10.68 -15.97 22.27
N GLY A 98 11.89 -16.08 21.74
CA GLY A 98 13.12 -16.33 22.47
C GLY A 98 13.93 -15.07 22.79
N GLU A 99 15.19 -15.07 22.43
CA GLU A 99 16.16 -14.03 22.80
C GLU A 99 16.24 -12.85 21.84
N THR A 100 15.71 -12.97 20.62
CA THR A 100 15.81 -11.90 19.62
C THR A 100 14.90 -10.74 20.00
N SER A 101 15.49 -9.57 20.19
CA SER A 101 14.69 -8.39 20.50
C SER A 101 13.83 -7.95 19.30
N PRO A 102 12.63 -7.39 19.54
CA PRO A 102 11.79 -6.85 18.46
C PRO A 102 12.52 -5.83 17.58
N LYS A 103 13.41 -5.04 18.17
CA LYS A 103 14.23 -4.06 17.43
C LYS A 103 15.20 -4.75 16.48
N GLU A 104 15.97 -5.71 16.97
CA GLU A 104 16.93 -6.46 16.15
C GLU A 104 16.23 -7.22 15.02
N TRP A 105 15.05 -7.79 15.30
CA TRP A 105 14.25 -8.43 14.26
C TRP A 105 13.84 -7.47 13.16
N LEU A 106 13.31 -6.31 13.53
CA LEU A 106 12.82 -5.31 12.58
C LEU A 106 13.92 -4.65 11.74
N GLU A 107 15.12 -4.48 12.33
CA GLU A 107 16.21 -3.75 11.71
C GLU A 107 17.19 -4.65 10.94
N GLY A 108 17.28 -5.96 11.26
CA GLY A 108 18.29 -6.79 10.65
C GLY A 108 17.97 -8.29 10.52
N SER A 109 17.58 -8.97 11.61
CA SER A 109 17.49 -10.45 11.62
C SER A 109 16.18 -10.99 11.07
N GLY A 110 15.11 -10.19 11.03
CA GLY A 110 13.78 -10.59 10.51
C GLY A 110 13.76 -10.90 9.03
N VAL A 111 12.78 -11.69 8.60
CA VAL A 111 12.65 -12.11 7.19
C VAL A 111 12.44 -10.90 6.28
N LEU A 112 11.53 -10.00 6.67
CA LEU A 112 11.26 -8.77 5.89
C LEU A 112 12.43 -7.78 5.98
N ALA A 113 13.21 -7.78 7.08
CA ALA A 113 14.40 -6.93 7.20
C ALA A 113 15.52 -7.38 6.26
N ARG A 114 15.77 -8.68 6.16
CA ARG A 114 16.78 -9.22 5.26
C ARG A 114 16.39 -9.12 3.79
N ALA A 115 15.10 -9.30 3.48
CA ALA A 115 14.61 -9.20 2.10
C ALA A 115 14.53 -7.75 1.60
N PHE A 116 14.21 -6.83 2.49
CA PHE A 116 13.96 -5.41 2.21
C PHE A 116 14.64 -4.54 3.27
N PRO A 117 15.95 -4.30 3.16
CA PRO A 117 16.72 -3.55 4.14
C PRO A 117 16.17 -2.15 4.41
N ILE A 118 16.29 -1.70 5.66
CA ILE A 118 15.79 -0.41 6.11
C ILE A 118 16.77 0.31 7.04
N LYS A 119 16.53 1.62 7.13
CA LYS A 119 17.07 2.46 8.21
C LYS A 119 15.92 2.99 9.07
N PRO A 120 16.02 2.91 10.40
CA PRO A 120 15.12 3.65 11.29
C PRO A 120 15.21 5.15 11.03
N LEU A 121 14.12 5.87 11.23
CA LEU A 121 14.18 7.34 11.24
C LEU A 121 14.81 7.82 12.55
N GLU A 122 15.84 8.65 12.47
CA GLU A 122 16.62 9.14 13.61
C GLU A 122 15.79 9.81 14.72
N ALA A 123 14.64 10.37 14.38
CA ALA A 123 13.72 10.98 15.33
C ALA A 123 12.99 9.98 16.25
N PHE A 124 13.14 8.67 16.03
CA PHE A 124 12.51 7.62 16.81
C PHE A 124 13.51 6.97 17.77
N PHE A 125 13.75 7.62 18.90
CA PHE A 125 14.49 7.00 20.00
C PHE A 125 13.61 5.95 20.68
N GLY A 126 14.03 4.68 20.57
CA GLY A 126 13.33 3.54 21.14
C GLY A 126 12.29 2.94 20.18
N LEU A 127 11.82 1.75 20.54
CA LEU A 127 10.78 1.04 19.80
C LEU A 127 9.47 1.12 20.59
N PRO A 128 8.53 1.99 20.19
CA PRO A 128 7.25 2.11 20.88
C PRO A 128 6.47 0.81 20.83
N SER A 129 5.82 0.45 21.93
CA SER A 129 5.01 -0.74 22.05
C SER A 129 3.63 -0.45 22.62
N PHE A 130 2.70 -1.35 22.37
CA PHE A 130 1.35 -1.34 22.97
C PHE A 130 0.70 -2.71 22.89
N ASN A 131 -0.22 -2.99 23.80
CA ASN A 131 -1.02 -4.20 23.75
C ASN A 131 -2.24 -4.03 22.87
N LEU A 132 -2.58 -5.07 22.09
CA LEU A 132 -3.79 -5.12 21.27
C LEU A 132 -5.04 -5.18 22.16
N ARG A 133 -4.96 -5.92 23.27
CA ARG A 133 -6.04 -6.05 24.26
C ARG A 133 -5.87 -5.01 25.36
N SER A 134 -6.97 -4.35 25.70
CA SER A 134 -7.00 -3.38 26.82
C SER A 134 -6.96 -4.09 28.17
N LYS A 135 -7.48 -5.32 28.23
CA LYS A 135 -7.52 -6.16 29.43
C LYS A 135 -7.19 -7.62 29.04
N PRO A 136 -6.58 -8.40 29.96
CA PRO A 136 -6.47 -9.85 29.75
C PRO A 136 -7.86 -10.47 29.49
N GLY A 137 -7.94 -11.30 28.44
CA GLY A 137 -9.19 -11.98 28.07
C GLY A 137 -10.09 -11.22 27.09
N ASP A 138 -9.78 -9.98 26.73
CA ASP A 138 -10.52 -9.26 25.67
C ASP A 138 -10.54 -10.09 24.39
N ASN A 139 -11.73 -10.31 23.85
CA ASN A 139 -11.96 -10.99 22.57
C ASN A 139 -11.94 -9.99 21.39
N LEU A 140 -12.14 -10.46 20.17
CA LEU A 140 -12.09 -9.61 18.96
C LEU A 140 -13.18 -8.52 18.95
N ALA A 141 -14.34 -8.76 19.56
CA ALA A 141 -15.40 -7.76 19.67
C ALA A 141 -15.00 -6.66 20.66
N ASP A 142 -14.39 -7.04 21.78
CA ASP A 142 -13.88 -6.08 22.77
C ASP A 142 -12.78 -5.19 22.16
N ILE A 143 -11.86 -5.79 21.39
CA ILE A 143 -10.83 -5.05 20.65
C ILE A 143 -11.48 -4.11 19.62
N THR A 144 -12.49 -4.59 18.89
CA THR A 144 -13.19 -3.78 17.87
C THR A 144 -13.84 -2.54 18.48
N GLN A 145 -14.48 -2.69 19.65
CA GLN A 145 -15.17 -1.60 20.34
C GLN A 145 -14.21 -0.70 21.12
N GLY A 146 -13.23 -1.31 21.79
CA GLY A 146 -12.32 -0.65 22.72
C GLY A 146 -11.07 -0.06 22.10
N PHE A 147 -10.77 -0.32 20.82
CA PHE A 147 -9.54 0.16 20.19
C PHE A 147 -9.47 1.69 20.19
N LYS A 148 -8.38 2.22 20.75
CA LYS A 148 -8.13 3.67 20.77
C LYS A 148 -7.01 4.00 19.78
N PRO A 149 -7.26 4.87 18.80
CA PRO A 149 -6.20 5.44 17.96
C PRO A 149 -5.10 6.11 18.79
N GLY A 150 -3.97 6.38 18.17
CA GLY A 150 -2.89 7.12 18.77
C GLY A 150 -3.21 8.61 18.96
N LYS A 151 -2.22 9.34 19.46
CA LYS A 151 -2.31 10.79 19.70
C LYS A 151 -2.81 11.52 18.44
N GLY A 152 -3.75 12.45 18.61
CA GLY A 152 -4.34 13.20 17.51
C GLY A 152 -5.23 12.38 16.55
N GLY A 153 -5.71 11.20 16.97
CA GLY A 153 -6.54 10.32 16.13
C GLY A 153 -5.76 9.62 15.02
N LEU A 154 -4.43 9.59 15.08
CA LEU A 154 -3.58 8.89 14.12
C LEU A 154 -3.57 7.38 14.39
N SER A 155 -3.16 6.58 13.39
CA SER A 155 -2.92 5.17 13.61
C SER A 155 -1.77 4.97 14.60
N ARG A 156 -1.87 3.93 15.42
CA ARG A 156 -0.75 3.48 16.27
C ARG A 156 0.25 2.64 15.49
N PHE A 157 -0.12 2.14 14.31
CA PHE A 157 0.74 1.30 13.48
C PHE A 157 1.57 2.16 12.53
N GLU A 158 2.86 1.94 12.55
CA GLU A 158 3.85 2.58 11.69
C GLU A 158 4.24 1.63 10.51
N ARG A 159 5.19 2.07 9.68
CA ARG A 159 5.56 1.38 8.43
C ARG A 159 6.18 -0.01 8.63
N ALA A 160 6.76 -0.28 9.78
CA ALA A 160 7.30 -1.57 10.14
C ALA A 160 6.86 -1.94 11.55
N GLY A 161 6.70 -3.22 11.82
CA GLY A 161 6.39 -3.68 13.15
C GLY A 161 6.38 -5.20 13.27
N VAL A 162 6.28 -5.63 14.51
CA VAL A 162 6.16 -7.02 14.93
C VAL A 162 5.12 -7.14 16.03
N MET A 163 4.38 -8.22 16.02
CA MET A 163 3.42 -8.59 17.08
C MET A 163 3.73 -10.00 17.58
N MET A 164 3.80 -10.13 18.89
CA MET A 164 3.91 -11.43 19.58
C MET A 164 3.22 -11.37 20.94
N GLY A 165 2.44 -12.40 21.27
CA GLY A 165 1.69 -12.49 22.50
C GLY A 165 0.76 -11.30 22.75
N GLY A 166 0.12 -10.78 21.70
CA GLY A 166 -0.76 -9.62 21.77
C GLY A 166 -0.06 -8.27 21.96
N THR A 167 1.26 -8.24 22.11
CA THR A 167 2.04 -7.00 22.19
C THR A 167 2.58 -6.62 20.82
N VAL A 168 2.43 -5.37 20.45
CA VAL A 168 2.86 -4.78 19.20
C VAL A 168 4.03 -3.86 19.44
N TRP A 169 5.10 -4.01 18.66
CA TRP A 169 6.20 -3.06 18.52
C TRP A 169 6.18 -2.52 17.10
N THR A 170 6.31 -1.22 16.93
CA THR A 170 6.19 -0.60 15.60
C THR A 170 7.04 0.66 15.50
N THR A 171 7.56 0.92 14.29
CA THR A 171 8.47 2.03 14.05
C THR A 171 8.35 2.60 12.64
N ARG A 172 8.78 3.85 12.50
CA ARG A 172 8.99 4.48 11.19
C ARG A 172 10.33 4.07 10.64
N VAL A 173 10.32 3.75 9.36
CA VAL A 173 11.53 3.33 8.64
C VAL A 173 11.58 3.97 7.27
N THR A 174 12.77 4.10 6.74
CA THR A 174 13.05 4.36 5.32
C THR A 174 13.72 3.14 4.71
N SER A 175 13.52 2.96 3.40
CA SER A 175 14.19 1.91 2.66
C SER A 175 15.69 2.19 2.61
N GLU A 176 16.51 1.14 2.70
CA GLU A 176 17.94 1.17 2.46
C GLU A 176 18.24 0.30 1.25
N TYR A 177 18.47 0.95 0.11
CA TYR A 177 18.71 0.27 -1.15
C TYR A 177 19.76 1.04 -1.96
N ASP A 178 20.80 0.35 -2.34
CA ASP A 178 21.95 0.86 -3.11
C ASP A 178 22.12 0.19 -4.46
N GLY A 179 21.16 -0.68 -4.83
CA GLY A 179 21.17 -1.38 -6.10
C GLY A 179 20.70 -0.52 -7.29
N PRO A 180 20.64 -1.10 -8.49
CA PRO A 180 20.18 -0.41 -9.70
C PRO A 180 18.71 0.01 -9.58
N THR A 181 18.41 1.22 -10.05
CA THR A 181 17.05 1.77 -10.08
C THR A 181 16.55 1.90 -11.51
N GLN A 182 15.27 1.66 -11.72
CA GLN A 182 14.60 1.83 -13.00
C GLN A 182 13.56 2.94 -12.93
N ASN A 183 13.49 3.72 -13.99
CA ASN A 183 12.49 4.74 -14.23
C ASN A 183 11.42 4.26 -15.22
N LEU A 184 10.40 5.06 -15.44
CA LEU A 184 9.36 4.72 -16.43
C LEU A 184 9.94 4.53 -17.83
N GLU A 185 10.90 5.36 -18.25
CA GLU A 185 11.53 5.26 -19.57
C GLU A 185 12.22 3.92 -19.84
N ASP A 186 12.77 3.28 -18.82
CA ASP A 186 13.52 2.02 -18.95
C ASP A 186 12.64 0.83 -19.34
N VAL A 187 11.34 0.93 -19.11
CA VAL A 187 10.37 -0.15 -19.37
C VAL A 187 9.42 0.13 -20.54
N LEU A 188 9.52 1.32 -21.15
CA LEU A 188 8.67 1.69 -22.26
C LEU A 188 9.01 0.91 -23.54
N VAL A 189 7.99 0.54 -24.29
CA VAL A 189 8.14 -0.01 -25.64
C VAL A 189 8.82 1.04 -26.55
N LYS A 190 9.76 0.59 -27.37
CA LYS A 190 10.47 1.47 -28.31
C LYS A 190 9.49 2.13 -29.31
N PRO A 191 9.69 3.41 -29.67
CA PRO A 191 8.74 4.15 -30.53
C PRO A 191 8.30 3.44 -31.80
N GLY A 192 9.20 2.74 -32.50
CA GLY A 192 8.86 2.00 -33.73
C GLY A 192 8.08 0.69 -33.56
N LYS A 193 7.72 0.35 -32.32
CA LYS A 193 6.93 -0.85 -31.98
C LYS A 193 5.60 -0.52 -31.30
N ILE A 194 5.22 0.76 -31.32
CA ILE A 194 3.96 1.22 -30.73
C ILE A 194 2.86 1.01 -31.76
N ASP A 195 1.82 0.26 -31.38
CA ASP A 195 0.65 0.12 -32.22
C ASP A 195 -0.16 1.42 -32.25
N ASP A 196 -0.71 1.76 -33.43
CA ASP A 196 -1.42 3.02 -33.66
C ASP A 196 -2.60 3.24 -32.70
N GLU A 197 -3.18 2.16 -32.20
CA GLU A 197 -4.27 2.22 -31.21
C GLU A 197 -3.85 2.86 -29.86
N PHE A 198 -2.56 2.87 -29.52
CA PHE A 198 -2.07 3.52 -28.30
C PHE A 198 -1.70 4.99 -28.50
N ILE A 199 -1.69 5.47 -29.74
CA ILE A 199 -1.39 6.87 -30.04
C ILE A 199 -2.62 7.74 -29.79
N ILE A 200 -2.46 8.71 -28.90
CA ILE A 200 -3.57 9.60 -28.53
C ILE A 200 -3.81 10.61 -29.67
N ASN A 201 -5.03 10.63 -30.18
CA ASN A 201 -5.43 11.61 -31.15
C ASN A 201 -5.46 13.01 -30.51
N PRO A 202 -4.87 14.05 -31.16
CA PRO A 202 -4.93 15.42 -30.67
C PRO A 202 -6.35 15.95 -30.37
N SER A 203 -7.37 15.50 -31.11
CA SER A 203 -8.77 15.85 -30.86
C SER A 203 -9.28 15.35 -29.51
N ASP A 204 -8.77 14.22 -29.02
CA ASP A 204 -9.15 13.64 -27.73
C ASP A 204 -8.50 14.35 -26.54
N MET A 205 -7.48 15.15 -26.79
CA MET A 205 -6.77 15.88 -25.73
C MET A 205 -7.65 16.96 -25.10
N LEU A 206 -8.28 17.79 -25.92
CA LEU A 206 -8.97 19.01 -25.52
C LEU A 206 -10.50 18.88 -25.54
N ARG A 207 -11.04 17.77 -26.01
CA ARG A 207 -12.50 17.57 -26.02
C ARG A 207 -13.09 17.65 -24.61
N GLU A 208 -14.37 17.89 -24.51
CA GLU A 208 -15.10 17.80 -23.25
C GLU A 208 -14.86 16.44 -22.60
N LYS A 209 -14.43 16.46 -21.33
CA LYS A 209 -14.00 15.25 -20.58
C LYS A 209 -12.85 14.46 -21.24
N GLY A 210 -12.05 15.12 -22.07
CA GLY A 210 -10.83 14.55 -22.66
C GLY A 210 -9.68 14.40 -21.64
N TRP A 211 -8.50 14.08 -22.16
CA TRP A 211 -7.35 13.79 -21.32
C TRP A 211 -6.95 14.95 -20.39
N VAL A 212 -6.85 16.18 -20.93
CA VAL A 212 -6.49 17.38 -20.14
C VAL A 212 -7.48 17.61 -19.00
N TYR A 213 -8.78 17.55 -19.30
CA TYR A 213 -9.83 17.69 -18.29
C TYR A 213 -9.73 16.61 -17.21
N LEU A 214 -9.56 15.34 -17.60
CA LEU A 214 -9.52 14.22 -16.65
C LEU A 214 -8.26 14.25 -15.78
N LYS A 215 -7.15 14.75 -16.28
CA LYS A 215 -5.86 14.88 -15.52
C LYS A 215 -5.81 16.15 -14.65
N GLY A 216 -6.60 17.17 -14.99
CA GLY A 216 -6.66 18.42 -14.27
C GLY A 216 -7.28 18.35 -12.87
N ALA A 217 -7.15 19.44 -12.13
CA ALA A 217 -7.89 19.65 -10.89
C ALA A 217 -9.38 19.86 -11.18
N LYS A 218 -10.24 19.37 -10.29
CA LYS A 218 -11.70 19.54 -10.39
C LYS A 218 -12.32 19.82 -9.03
N SER A 219 -13.40 20.58 -9.08
CA SER A 219 -14.31 20.77 -7.94
C SER A 219 -15.72 20.72 -8.49
N GLU A 220 -16.46 19.67 -8.19
CA GLU A 220 -17.79 19.43 -8.76
C GLU A 220 -18.77 19.10 -7.63
N PRO A 221 -19.97 19.70 -7.62
CA PRO A 221 -21.01 19.33 -6.68
C PRO A 221 -21.49 17.90 -7.00
N ARG A 222 -21.54 17.04 -6.00
CA ARG A 222 -22.09 15.67 -6.09
C ARG A 222 -23.12 15.42 -5.03
N LYS A 223 -24.12 14.60 -5.35
CA LYS A 223 -25.10 14.11 -4.39
C LYS A 223 -24.64 12.77 -3.82
N GLY A 224 -24.62 12.63 -2.52
CA GLY A 224 -24.47 11.36 -1.81
C GLY A 224 -25.74 10.49 -1.96
N THR A 225 -25.63 9.22 -1.59
CA THR A 225 -26.76 8.26 -1.60
C THR A 225 -27.88 8.64 -0.63
N ASP A 226 -27.58 9.48 0.33
CA ASP A 226 -28.49 10.05 1.34
C ASP A 226 -29.09 11.40 0.94
N GLY A 227 -28.83 11.86 -0.32
CA GLY A 227 -29.31 13.12 -0.86
C GLY A 227 -28.49 14.34 -0.48
N PHE A 228 -27.48 14.20 0.40
CA PHE A 228 -26.59 15.29 0.79
C PHE A 228 -25.72 15.73 -0.39
N THR A 229 -25.64 17.03 -0.64
CA THR A 229 -24.80 17.62 -1.69
C THR A 229 -23.45 18.03 -1.08
N TYR A 230 -22.36 17.62 -1.73
CA TYR A 230 -20.99 17.98 -1.31
C TYR A 230 -20.12 18.32 -2.51
N ASP A 231 -19.13 19.16 -2.32
CA ASP A 231 -18.12 19.44 -3.33
C ASP A 231 -17.10 18.31 -3.40
N TYR A 232 -17.15 17.56 -4.50
CA TYR A 232 -16.11 16.57 -4.79
C TYR A 232 -14.89 17.27 -5.39
N LYS A 233 -13.77 17.22 -4.69
CA LYS A 233 -12.52 17.87 -5.10
C LYS A 233 -11.46 16.83 -5.48
N GLU A 234 -10.87 17.01 -6.64
CA GLU A 234 -9.70 16.26 -7.09
C GLU A 234 -8.54 17.20 -7.40
N GLY A 235 -7.35 16.92 -6.85
CA GLY A 235 -6.12 17.61 -7.26
C GLY A 235 -5.67 17.17 -8.66
N PRO A 236 -4.74 17.87 -9.32
CA PRO A 236 -4.23 17.48 -10.63
C PRO A 236 -3.36 16.22 -10.52
N ILE A 237 -3.25 15.48 -11.62
CA ILE A 237 -2.28 14.40 -11.80
C ILE A 237 -1.20 14.91 -12.78
N THR A 238 0.06 14.51 -12.57
CA THR A 238 1.14 14.80 -13.52
C THR A 238 0.76 14.32 -14.91
N PHE A 239 0.88 15.19 -15.92
CA PHE A 239 0.46 14.92 -17.28
C PHE A 239 1.29 15.77 -18.26
N PRO A 240 1.98 15.18 -19.23
CA PRO A 240 2.25 13.73 -19.35
C PRO A 240 2.96 13.15 -18.13
N ASP A 241 2.95 11.81 -17.96
CA ASP A 241 3.70 11.15 -16.90
C ASP A 241 5.21 11.33 -17.14
N ALA A 242 5.94 11.67 -16.08
CA ALA A 242 7.38 11.92 -16.15
C ALA A 242 8.15 10.62 -16.40
N LEU A 243 9.09 10.64 -17.32
CA LEU A 243 9.88 9.47 -17.73
C LEU A 243 11.07 9.22 -16.82
N ASP A 244 11.61 10.26 -16.20
CA ASP A 244 12.82 10.30 -15.37
C ASP A 244 12.63 9.77 -13.94
N ARG A 245 11.52 9.13 -13.66
CA ARG A 245 11.19 8.59 -12.33
C ARG A 245 10.27 7.38 -12.44
N PRO A 246 10.15 6.57 -11.36
CA PRO A 246 9.21 5.46 -11.32
C PRO A 246 7.76 5.90 -11.57
N SER A 247 7.02 5.11 -12.30
CA SER A 247 5.62 5.36 -12.66
C SER A 247 4.70 5.46 -11.44
N ARG A 248 3.53 6.04 -11.64
CA ARG A 248 2.43 5.93 -10.66
C ARG A 248 2.00 4.46 -10.55
N THR A 249 1.25 4.14 -9.51
CA THR A 249 0.64 2.80 -9.40
C THR A 249 -0.30 2.54 -10.57
N ILE A 250 -0.05 1.46 -11.32
CA ILE A 250 -0.97 0.93 -12.32
C ILE A 250 -2.20 0.37 -11.60
N VAL A 251 -3.37 0.78 -12.05
CA VAL A 251 -4.67 0.35 -11.49
C VAL A 251 -5.47 -0.40 -12.54
N THR A 252 -6.47 -1.15 -12.11
CA THR A 252 -7.42 -1.81 -13.02
C THR A 252 -8.02 -0.79 -14.00
N GLY A 253 -8.02 -1.10 -15.28
CA GLY A 253 -8.53 -0.22 -16.35
C GLY A 253 -7.45 0.60 -17.04
N GLU A 254 -6.16 0.31 -16.83
CA GLU A 254 -5.11 0.75 -17.74
C GLU A 254 -5.30 0.12 -19.13
N GLY A 255 -4.76 0.78 -20.13
CA GLY A 255 -4.90 0.37 -21.54
C GLY A 255 -6.19 0.85 -22.21
N GLY A 256 -6.24 0.70 -23.53
CA GLY A 256 -7.35 1.14 -24.39
C GLY A 256 -7.42 2.65 -24.62
N LEU A 257 -8.15 3.05 -25.69
CA LEU A 257 -8.19 4.41 -26.20
C LEU A 257 -8.98 5.43 -25.36
N THR A 258 -9.86 4.96 -24.49
CA THR A 258 -10.75 5.87 -23.73
C THR A 258 -9.98 6.70 -22.73
N PRO A 259 -10.07 8.03 -22.76
CA PRO A 259 -9.44 8.89 -21.76
C PRO A 259 -9.85 8.50 -20.35
N SER A 260 -8.87 8.47 -19.46
CA SER A 260 -9.07 8.16 -18.03
C SER A 260 -8.12 8.96 -17.17
N ARG A 261 -8.59 9.31 -15.98
CA ARG A 261 -7.75 9.97 -14.99
C ARG A 261 -6.55 9.10 -14.60
N PHE A 262 -6.73 7.81 -14.48
CA PHE A 262 -5.73 6.91 -13.90
C PHE A 262 -4.73 6.35 -14.90
N LYS A 263 -5.11 6.20 -16.17
CA LYS A 263 -4.22 5.70 -17.24
C LYS A 263 -2.95 6.53 -17.35
N HIS A 264 -1.83 5.86 -17.62
CA HIS A 264 -0.56 6.52 -17.90
C HIS A 264 -0.57 7.10 -19.30
N VAL A 265 0.00 8.27 -19.46
CA VAL A 265 0.18 8.92 -20.75
C VAL A 265 1.59 9.49 -20.78
N VAL A 266 2.36 9.07 -21.75
CA VAL A 266 3.76 9.47 -21.91
C VAL A 266 3.99 10.19 -23.22
N GLU A 267 4.96 11.10 -23.23
CA GLU A 267 5.43 11.74 -24.45
C GLU A 267 6.50 10.85 -25.09
N PHE A 268 6.44 10.67 -26.41
CA PHE A 268 7.47 9.96 -27.15
C PHE A 268 7.86 10.70 -28.44
N ARG A 269 9.08 10.46 -28.93
CA ARG A 269 9.58 11.00 -30.20
C ARG A 269 9.73 9.87 -31.19
N PRO A 270 8.94 9.87 -32.29
CA PRO A 270 8.92 8.74 -33.21
C PRO A 270 10.24 8.52 -33.96
N THR A 271 11.01 9.56 -34.21
CA THR A 271 12.29 9.45 -34.95
C THR A 271 13.24 10.63 -34.64
N LYS A 272 14.53 10.36 -34.68
CA LYS A 272 15.58 11.39 -34.54
C LYS A 272 15.48 12.40 -35.68
N GLY A 273 15.07 13.64 -35.39
CA GLY A 273 15.04 14.75 -36.37
C GLY A 273 13.65 15.24 -36.79
N GLN A 274 12.58 14.54 -36.49
CA GLN A 274 11.22 15.07 -36.66
C GLN A 274 10.82 15.90 -35.44
N VAL A 275 10.78 17.22 -35.62
CA VAL A 275 10.10 18.12 -34.66
C VAL A 275 8.61 17.88 -34.83
N THR A 276 8.09 16.94 -34.09
CA THR A 276 6.66 16.64 -34.10
C THR A 276 6.05 17.12 -32.81
N ARG A 277 4.83 17.59 -32.96
CA ARG A 277 3.88 17.85 -31.87
C ARG A 277 3.97 16.75 -30.82
N LEU A 278 3.70 17.08 -29.58
CA LEU A 278 3.59 16.14 -28.45
C LEU A 278 2.85 14.87 -28.91
N ASN A 279 3.62 13.83 -29.18
CA ASN A 279 3.07 12.52 -29.45
C ASN A 279 2.86 11.86 -28.10
N LEU A 280 1.61 11.80 -27.67
CA LEU A 280 1.21 11.17 -26.43
C LEU A 280 0.64 9.79 -26.73
N ARG A 281 1.06 8.83 -25.95
CA ARG A 281 0.52 7.47 -26.00
C ARG A 281 0.03 7.03 -24.63
N ASN A 282 -0.93 6.15 -24.64
CA ASN A 282 -1.40 5.46 -23.46
C ASN A 282 -0.64 4.14 -23.31
N GLU A 283 -0.09 3.88 -22.15
CA GLU A 283 0.58 2.62 -21.79
C GLU A 283 -0.08 1.95 -20.61
#